data_a63236d36fcde745d212a6988dbcc32d
#
_entry.id   a63236d36fcde745d212a6988dbcc32d
#
_cell.length_a   1.000
_cell.length_b   1.000
_cell.length_c   1.000
_cell.angle_alpha   90.00
_cell.angle_beta   90.00
_cell.angle_gamma   90.00
#
_symmetry.space_group_name_H-M   'P 1'
#
loop_
_entity.id
_entity.type
_entity.pdbx_description
1 polymer ?
#
loop_
_entity_poly.entity_id
_entity_poly.type
_entity_poly.pdbx_seq_one_letter_code
_entity_poly.pdbx_strand_id
1 'polypeptide(L)'
;EFDPMERRAVVERFRMRQVATNEVLIREGQSSDGLYVVLHGGVRVAKKTDSGEVELARLKEGELFGEMSLLSAEPASATVSAFVPTILLKLPADQFQELILTHPQILEMVSDLTDKRRDATEHVLHDHGGPSHEGMSFV
;
A
#
# COMPACT_ATOMS: atom_id res chain seq x y z
N GLU A 1 8.15 5.55 18.97
CA GLU A 1 9.20 4.66 18.54
C GLU A 1 9.18 3.33 19.29
N PHE A 2 9.64 2.29 18.62
CA PHE A 2 9.65 0.95 19.19
C PHE A 2 10.99 0.66 19.86
N ASP A 3 10.96 0.01 21.01
CA ASP A 3 12.17 -0.56 21.56
C ASP A 3 12.55 -1.83 20.77
N PRO A 4 13.74 -2.41 20.98
CA PRO A 4 14.19 -3.57 20.22
C PRO A 4 13.26 -4.78 20.30
N MET A 5 12.64 -5.04 21.44
CA MET A 5 11.72 -6.16 21.60
C MET A 5 10.42 -5.93 20.86
N GLU A 6 9.89 -4.72 20.90
CA GLU A 6 8.69 -4.36 20.15
C GLU A 6 8.94 -4.45 18.67
N ARG A 7 10.10 -3.99 18.21
CA ARG A 7 10.47 -4.05 16.80
C ARG A 7 10.51 -5.50 16.31
N ARG A 8 11.07 -6.40 17.09
CA ARG A 8 11.11 -7.81 16.72
C ARG A 8 9.72 -8.38 16.63
N ALA A 9 8.85 -8.08 17.58
CA ALA A 9 7.48 -8.57 17.58
C ALA A 9 6.73 -8.15 16.31
N VAL A 10 6.96 -6.93 15.85
CA VAL A 10 6.35 -6.43 14.61
C VAL A 10 6.91 -7.18 13.40
N VAL A 11 8.23 -7.28 13.30
CA VAL A 11 8.89 -7.89 12.14
C VAL A 11 8.50 -9.36 11.99
N GLU A 12 8.36 -10.07 13.09
CA GLU A 12 8.03 -11.51 13.05
C GLU A 12 6.65 -11.78 12.47
N ARG A 13 5.78 -10.79 12.42
CA ARG A 13 4.43 -10.96 11.87
C ARG A 13 4.39 -10.78 10.36
N PHE A 14 5.45 -10.28 9.76
CA PHE A 14 5.54 -10.12 8.31
C PHE A 14 5.95 -11.42 7.64
N ARG A 15 5.42 -11.64 6.44
CA ARG A 15 5.74 -12.81 5.63
C ARG A 15 6.32 -12.36 4.30
N MET A 16 7.38 -13.04 3.85
CA MET A 16 7.98 -12.74 2.57
C MET A 16 7.16 -13.36 1.45
N ARG A 17 6.97 -12.61 0.36
CA ARG A 17 6.33 -13.11 -0.85
C ARG A 17 7.16 -12.73 -2.06
N GLN A 18 7.29 -13.68 -2.99
CA GLN A 18 7.89 -13.42 -4.29
C GLN A 18 6.76 -13.43 -5.31
N VAL A 19 6.72 -12.42 -6.17
CA VAL A 19 5.67 -12.29 -7.17
C VAL A 19 6.28 -12.05 -8.54
N ALA A 20 5.60 -12.54 -9.55
CA ALA A 20 6.05 -12.41 -10.94
C ALA A 20 5.54 -11.09 -11.53
N THR A 21 6.15 -10.70 -12.64
CA THR A 21 5.71 -9.53 -13.40
C THR A 21 4.23 -9.67 -13.75
N ASN A 22 3.47 -8.60 -13.58
CA ASN A 22 2.02 -8.52 -13.84
C ASN A 22 1.15 -9.27 -12.83
N GLU A 23 1.74 -9.89 -11.82
CA GLU A 23 0.93 -10.52 -10.78
C GLU A 23 0.18 -9.43 -9.98
N VAL A 24 -1.14 -9.62 -9.83
CA VAL A 24 -1.99 -8.66 -9.13
C VAL A 24 -1.98 -8.99 -7.64
N LEU A 25 -1.73 -7.97 -6.82
CA LEU A 25 -1.68 -8.10 -5.37
C LEU A 25 -2.97 -7.62 -4.72
N ILE A 26 -3.49 -6.51 -5.23
CA ILE A 26 -4.74 -5.91 -4.75
C ILE A 26 -5.52 -5.48 -5.96
N ARG A 27 -6.82 -5.79 -6.00
CA ARG A 27 -7.69 -5.39 -7.11
C ARG A 27 -8.56 -4.23 -6.69
N GLU A 28 -8.70 -3.27 -7.59
CA GLU A 28 -9.64 -2.15 -7.41
C GLU A 28 -11.03 -2.71 -7.09
N GLY A 29 -11.66 -2.15 -6.07
CA GLY A 29 -13.00 -2.56 -5.66
C GLY A 29 -13.04 -3.72 -4.68
N GLN A 30 -11.90 -4.32 -4.37
CA GLN A 30 -11.84 -5.41 -3.40
C GLN A 30 -11.07 -4.95 -2.16
N SER A 31 -11.35 -5.60 -1.03
CA SER A 31 -10.64 -5.29 0.20
C SER A 31 -9.19 -5.76 0.13
N SER A 32 -8.28 -5.00 0.71
CA SER A 32 -6.90 -5.42 0.83
C SER A 32 -6.80 -6.57 1.84
N ASP A 33 -5.95 -7.54 1.54
CA ASP A 33 -5.72 -8.66 2.44
C ASP A 33 -4.50 -8.46 3.35
N GLY A 34 -3.89 -7.30 3.30
CA GLY A 34 -2.76 -7.01 4.17
C GLY A 34 -2.05 -5.71 3.82
N LEU A 35 -1.07 -5.40 4.65
CA LEU A 35 -0.13 -4.31 4.41
C LEU A 35 1.09 -4.90 3.73
N TYR A 36 1.58 -4.22 2.68
CA TYR A 36 2.73 -4.70 1.92
C TYR A 36 3.86 -3.68 1.94
N VAL A 37 5.09 -4.18 2.01
CA VAL A 37 6.29 -3.36 1.88
C VAL A 37 7.13 -3.94 0.74
N VAL A 38 7.58 -3.09 -0.17
CA VAL A 38 8.42 -3.53 -1.28
C VAL A 38 9.85 -3.69 -0.78
N LEU A 39 10.41 -4.90 -0.88
CA LEU A 39 11.80 -5.16 -0.53
C LEU A 39 12.71 -5.05 -1.74
N HIS A 40 12.26 -5.55 -2.89
CA HIS A 40 13.05 -5.54 -4.11
C HIS A 40 12.11 -5.54 -5.31
N GLY A 41 12.46 -4.79 -6.34
CA GLY A 41 11.61 -4.65 -7.51
C GLY A 41 10.65 -3.48 -7.37
N GLY A 42 9.41 -3.66 -7.78
CA GLY A 42 8.42 -2.59 -7.67
C GLY A 42 7.05 -2.98 -8.16
N VAL A 43 6.08 -2.17 -7.78
CA VAL A 43 4.68 -2.37 -8.17
C VAL A 43 4.14 -1.10 -8.81
N ARG A 44 3.14 -1.27 -9.69
CA ARG A 44 2.43 -0.14 -10.29
C ARG A 44 1.03 -0.09 -9.70
N VAL A 45 0.55 1.13 -9.51
CA VAL A 45 -0.80 1.40 -9.03
C VAL A 45 -1.57 2.02 -10.17
N ALA A 46 -2.69 1.42 -10.55
CA ALA A 46 -3.45 1.87 -11.70
C ALA A 46 -4.95 1.82 -11.41
N LYS A 47 -5.67 2.71 -12.05
CA LYS A 47 -7.11 2.84 -11.86
C LYS A 47 -7.81 2.82 -13.21
N LYS A 48 -8.96 2.16 -13.27
CA LYS A 48 -9.80 2.18 -14.46
C LYS A 48 -10.56 3.48 -14.55
N THR A 49 -10.55 4.07 -15.73
CA THR A 49 -11.34 5.27 -16.02
C THR A 49 -12.14 5.03 -17.30
N ASP A 50 -13.02 5.96 -17.66
CA ASP A 50 -13.81 5.86 -18.87
C ASP A 50 -12.94 5.81 -20.12
N SER A 51 -11.77 6.41 -20.09
CA SER A 51 -10.84 6.40 -21.22
C SER A 51 -9.78 5.31 -21.14
N GLY A 52 -9.92 4.37 -20.21
CA GLY A 52 -9.00 3.26 -20.03
C GLY A 52 -8.28 3.30 -18.71
N GLU A 53 -7.24 2.50 -18.62
CA GLU A 53 -6.45 2.41 -17.37
C GLU A 53 -5.46 3.55 -17.28
N VAL A 54 -5.40 4.17 -16.10
CA VAL A 54 -4.44 5.24 -15.80
C VAL A 54 -3.50 4.77 -14.70
N GLU A 55 -2.21 4.82 -14.99
CA GLU A 55 -1.21 4.51 -13.97
C GLU A 55 -1.05 5.73 -13.06
N LEU A 56 -1.27 5.52 -11.77
CA LEU A 56 -1.20 6.60 -10.79
C LEU A 56 0.18 6.75 -10.18
N ALA A 57 0.89 5.64 -10.00
CA ALA A 57 2.18 5.66 -9.35
C ALA A 57 2.91 4.35 -9.54
N ARG A 58 4.22 4.38 -9.29
CA ARG A 58 5.04 3.19 -9.14
C ARG A 58 5.70 3.25 -7.79
N LEU A 59 5.60 2.18 -7.04
CA LEU A 59 6.17 2.09 -5.70
C LEU A 59 7.43 1.26 -5.76
N LYS A 60 8.46 1.75 -5.07
CA LYS A 60 9.81 1.18 -5.10
C LYS A 60 10.15 0.58 -3.76
N GLU A 61 11.38 0.11 -3.66
CA GLU A 61 11.90 -0.46 -2.42
C GLU A 61 11.71 0.51 -1.24
N GLY A 62 11.23 -0.04 -0.14
CA GLY A 62 10.97 0.72 1.07
C GLY A 62 9.58 1.34 1.16
N GLU A 63 8.83 1.36 0.06
CA GLU A 63 7.49 1.93 0.08
C GLU A 63 6.46 0.87 0.45
N LEU A 64 5.35 1.32 1.06
CA LEU A 64 4.30 0.42 1.50
C LEU A 64 2.99 0.69 0.76
N PHE A 65 2.12 -0.30 0.72
CA PHE A 65 0.79 -0.17 0.13
C PHE A 65 -0.17 -1.15 0.77
N GLY A 66 -1.48 -0.96 0.53
CA GLY A 66 -2.52 -1.81 1.07
C GLY A 66 -3.11 -1.31 2.39
N GLU A 67 -2.46 -0.33 3.00
CA GLU A 67 -2.84 0.15 4.32
C GLU A 67 -4.15 0.95 4.33
N MET A 68 -4.43 1.69 3.25
CA MET A 68 -5.62 2.55 3.24
C MET A 68 -6.91 1.75 3.35
N SER A 69 -7.01 0.66 2.62
CA SER A 69 -8.18 -0.20 2.69
C SER A 69 -8.34 -0.81 4.07
N LEU A 70 -7.23 -1.12 4.73
CA LEU A 70 -7.28 -1.68 6.08
C LEU A 70 -7.67 -0.63 7.13
N LEU A 71 -7.19 0.60 6.97
CA LEU A 71 -7.47 1.68 7.91
C LEU A 71 -8.90 2.20 7.78
N SER A 72 -9.40 2.31 6.56
CA SER A 72 -10.72 2.90 6.30
C SER A 72 -11.83 1.85 6.21
N ALA A 73 -11.48 0.57 6.10
CA ALA A 73 -12.41 -0.52 5.85
C ALA A 73 -13.18 -0.36 4.54
N GLU A 74 -12.64 0.40 3.62
CA GLU A 74 -13.23 0.60 2.30
C GLU A 74 -12.50 -0.23 1.25
N PRO A 75 -13.16 -0.59 0.14
CA PRO A 75 -12.49 -1.30 -0.94
C PRO A 75 -11.33 -0.50 -1.50
N ALA A 76 -10.36 -1.19 -2.07
CA ALA A 76 -9.20 -0.55 -2.69
C ALA A 76 -9.64 0.37 -3.83
N SER A 77 -9.04 1.54 -3.91
CA SER A 77 -9.37 2.54 -4.93
C SER A 77 -8.61 2.33 -6.23
N ALA A 78 -7.67 1.41 -6.25
CA ALA A 78 -6.85 1.12 -7.43
C ALA A 78 -6.32 -0.29 -7.37
N THR A 79 -5.84 -0.78 -8.52
CA THR A 79 -5.23 -2.11 -8.64
C THR A 79 -3.73 -1.99 -8.52
N VAL A 80 -3.13 -2.86 -7.71
CA VAL A 80 -1.68 -2.92 -7.54
C VAL A 80 -1.16 -4.22 -8.12
N SER A 81 -0.20 -4.12 -9.04
CA SER A 81 0.42 -5.28 -9.67
C SER A 81 1.93 -5.05 -9.80
N ALA A 82 2.68 -6.13 -9.81
CA ALA A 82 4.14 -6.03 -9.99
C ALA A 82 4.45 -5.66 -11.44
N PHE A 83 5.35 -4.71 -11.65
CA PHE A 83 5.78 -4.39 -13.02
C PHE A 83 7.11 -5.06 -13.39
N VAL A 84 7.75 -5.67 -12.42
CA VAL A 84 8.96 -6.51 -12.56
C VAL A 84 8.85 -7.63 -11.53
N PRO A 85 9.68 -8.68 -11.61
CA PRO A 85 9.70 -9.66 -10.52
C PRO A 85 10.02 -8.94 -9.21
N THR A 86 9.22 -9.18 -8.19
CA THR A 86 9.25 -8.37 -6.98
C THR A 86 9.24 -9.23 -5.73
N ILE A 87 9.94 -8.78 -4.71
CA ILE A 87 9.94 -9.40 -3.39
C ILE A 87 9.27 -8.43 -2.42
N LEU A 88 8.29 -8.94 -1.70
CA LEU A 88 7.47 -8.14 -0.79
C LEU A 88 7.51 -8.73 0.61
N LEU A 89 7.31 -7.88 1.61
CA LEU A 89 6.91 -8.30 2.93
C LEU A 89 5.43 -8.01 3.07
N LYS A 90 4.67 -9.00 3.50
CA LYS A 90 3.23 -8.88 3.72
C LYS A 90 2.90 -9.06 5.18
N LEU A 91 2.17 -8.11 5.74
CA LEU A 91 1.57 -8.24 7.06
C LEU A 91 0.08 -8.53 6.84
N PRO A 92 -0.39 -9.75 7.10
CA PRO A 92 -1.80 -10.10 6.88
C PRO A 92 -2.75 -9.16 7.63
N ALA A 93 -3.94 -8.98 7.09
CA ALA A 93 -4.91 -8.02 7.63
C ALA A 93 -5.23 -8.26 9.11
N ASP A 94 -5.42 -9.53 9.50
CA ASP A 94 -5.71 -9.86 10.89
C ASP A 94 -4.53 -9.53 11.81
N GLN A 95 -3.31 -9.74 11.33
CA GLN A 95 -2.12 -9.39 12.08
C GLN A 95 -1.94 -7.87 12.19
N PHE A 96 -2.29 -7.16 11.12
CA PHE A 96 -2.25 -5.70 11.14
C PHE A 96 -3.20 -5.16 12.20
N GLN A 97 -4.43 -5.67 12.26
CA GLN A 97 -5.41 -5.23 13.25
C GLN A 97 -4.95 -5.54 14.67
N GLU A 98 -4.37 -6.72 14.87
CA GLU A 98 -3.85 -7.10 16.19
C GLU A 98 -2.71 -6.17 16.62
N LEU A 99 -1.81 -5.84 15.69
CA LEU A 99 -0.71 -4.94 16.00
C LEU A 99 -1.20 -3.53 16.36
N ILE A 100 -2.22 -3.04 15.67
CA ILE A 100 -2.81 -1.74 15.99
C ILE A 100 -3.34 -1.72 17.42
N LEU A 101 -3.95 -2.81 17.85
CA LEU A 101 -4.50 -2.91 19.21
C LEU A 101 -3.42 -3.00 20.28
N THR A 102 -2.32 -3.71 19.98
CA THR A 102 -1.25 -3.93 20.96
C THR A 102 -0.15 -2.87 20.90
N HIS A 103 -0.01 -2.23 19.74
CA HIS A 103 1.01 -1.20 19.49
C HIS A 103 0.39 -0.03 18.74
N PRO A 104 -0.42 0.80 19.40
CA PRO A 104 -1.15 1.89 18.72
C PRO A 104 -0.26 2.86 17.94
N GLN A 105 1.01 2.98 18.32
CA GLN A 105 1.94 3.87 17.64
C GLN A 105 2.18 3.47 16.17
N ILE A 106 1.89 2.21 15.82
CA ILE A 106 1.98 1.76 14.42
C ILE A 106 0.99 2.51 13.55
N LEU A 107 -0.22 2.73 14.06
CA LEU A 107 -1.26 3.45 13.33
C LEU A 107 -0.79 4.84 12.93
N GLU A 108 -0.17 5.53 13.86
CA GLU A 108 0.34 6.87 13.61
C GLU A 108 1.44 6.85 12.53
N MET A 109 2.38 5.91 12.65
CA MET A 109 3.48 5.79 11.69
C MET A 109 2.97 5.46 10.29
N VAL A 110 2.04 4.51 10.17
CA VAL A 110 1.49 4.13 8.88
C VAL A 110 0.69 5.28 8.28
N SER A 111 -0.07 6.00 9.11
CA SER A 111 -0.84 7.15 8.64
C SER A 111 0.06 8.25 8.10
N ASP A 112 1.17 8.51 8.75
CA ASP A 112 2.13 9.52 8.28
C ASP A 112 2.70 9.15 6.90
N LEU A 113 3.07 7.89 6.72
CA LEU A 113 3.59 7.43 5.43
C LEU A 113 2.51 7.49 4.34
N THR A 114 1.29 7.16 4.69
CA THR A 114 0.15 7.22 3.78
C THR A 114 -0.12 8.65 3.34
N ASP A 115 -0.07 9.60 4.26
CA ASP A 115 -0.30 11.01 3.95
C ASP A 115 0.75 11.54 2.98
N LYS A 116 2.01 11.18 3.16
CA LYS A 116 3.07 11.58 2.25
C LYS A 116 2.84 11.05 0.84
N ARG A 117 2.44 9.79 0.73
CA ARG A 117 2.17 9.17 -0.57
C ARG A 117 0.93 9.79 -1.23
N ARG A 118 -0.09 10.11 -0.44
CA ARG A 118 -1.30 10.75 -0.95
C ARG A 118 -0.97 12.09 -1.57
N ASP A 119 -0.15 12.89 -0.91
CA ASP A 119 0.28 14.18 -1.44
C ASP A 119 1.01 14.01 -2.76
N ALA A 120 1.90 13.05 -2.85
CA ALA A 120 2.61 12.76 -4.10
C ALA A 120 1.66 12.34 -5.21
N THR A 121 0.64 11.53 -4.89
CA THR A 121 -0.35 11.09 -5.87
C THR A 121 -1.18 12.27 -6.38
N GLU A 122 -1.60 13.14 -5.51
CA GLU A 122 -2.37 14.33 -5.90
C GLU A 122 -1.55 15.22 -6.83
N HIS A 123 -0.27 15.37 -6.54
CA HIS A 123 0.61 16.15 -7.37
C HIS A 123 0.74 15.54 -8.77
N VAL A 124 0.91 14.25 -8.87
CA VAL A 124 1.00 13.55 -10.15
C VAL A 124 -0.27 13.71 -10.97
N LEU A 125 -1.42 13.56 -10.35
CA LEU A 125 -2.71 13.72 -11.04
C LEU A 125 -2.89 15.15 -11.53
N HIS A 126 -2.48 16.12 -10.75
CA HIS A 126 -2.57 17.53 -11.11
C HIS A 126 -1.67 17.83 -12.31
N ASP A 127 -0.45 17.33 -12.31
CA ASP A 127 0.51 17.53 -13.39
C ASP A 127 0.02 16.95 -14.70
N HIS A 128 -0.76 15.89 -14.65
CA HIS A 128 -1.33 15.27 -15.84
C HIS A 128 -2.67 15.88 -16.26
N GLY A 129 -3.09 16.94 -15.59
CA GLY A 129 -4.33 17.61 -15.91
C GLY A 129 -5.58 16.84 -15.54
N GLY A 130 -5.45 15.74 -14.86
CA GLY A 130 -6.58 14.98 -14.39
C GLY A 130 -7.23 15.64 -13.19
N PRO A 131 -8.52 15.30 -12.93
CA PRO A 131 -9.16 15.85 -11.74
C PRO A 131 -8.48 15.32 -10.49
N SER A 132 -8.35 16.20 -9.52
CA SER A 132 -7.86 15.81 -8.21
C SER A 132 -8.99 15.09 -7.48
N HIS A 133 -8.70 13.94 -6.94
CA HIS A 133 -9.66 13.19 -6.15
C HIS A 133 -9.23 13.34 -4.70
N GLU A 134 -9.94 14.19 -4.00
CA GLU A 134 -9.64 14.44 -2.60
C GLU A 134 -9.65 13.14 -1.81
N GLY A 135 -8.68 13.01 -0.95
CA GLY A 135 -8.56 11.82 -0.15
C GLY A 135 -8.28 10.57 -0.94
N MET A 136 -7.94 10.71 -2.19
CA MET A 136 -7.58 9.57 -3.00
C MET A 136 -6.35 8.90 -2.44
N SER A 137 -6.46 7.59 -2.27
CA SER A 137 -5.34 6.78 -1.84
C SER A 137 -5.04 5.77 -2.92
N PHE A 138 -3.89 5.17 -2.86
CA PHE A 138 -3.56 4.13 -3.81
C PHE A 138 -4.34 2.86 -3.49
N VAL A 139 -4.35 2.42 -2.28
CA VAL A 139 -5.04 1.19 -1.90
C VAL A 139 -5.16 1.07 -0.38
#